data_97bb71b3c4eb847ca2166144d2f590eb
#
_entry.id   97bb71b3c4eb847ca2166144d2f590eb
#
_cell.length_a   1.000
_cell.length_b   1.000
_cell.length_c   1.000
_cell.angle_alpha   90.00
_cell.angle_beta   90.00
_cell.angle_gamma   90.00
#
_symmetry.space_group_name_H-M   'P 1'
#
loop_
_entity.id
_entity.type
_entity.pdbx_description
1 polymer ?
#
loop_
_entity_poly.entity_id
_entity_poly.type
_entity_poly.pdbx_seq_one_letter_code
_entity_poly.pdbx_strand_id
1 'polypeptide(L)' 'MLTGYVKKWDYSKGWGFIECDDGYDYFLNISNVRKGVRIKEGLHVKFDFFEGQKGPEAENVSIV' A
#
# COMPACT_ATOMS: atom_id res chain seq x y z
N MET A 1 -3.69 -3.47 -12.47
CA MET A 1 -3.42 -2.41 -11.48
C MET A 1 -4.61 -2.27 -10.56
N LEU A 2 -4.36 -2.26 -9.28
CA LEU A 2 -5.40 -2.13 -8.26
C LEU A 2 -5.39 -0.73 -7.69
N THR A 3 -6.52 -0.31 -7.11
CA THR A 3 -6.61 0.96 -6.41
C THR A 3 -7.22 0.74 -5.03
N GLY A 4 -6.89 1.62 -4.11
CA GLY A 4 -7.41 1.56 -2.76
C GLY A 4 -6.92 2.72 -1.92
N TYR A 5 -7.19 2.64 -0.63
CA TYR A 5 -6.84 3.70 0.32
C TYR A 5 -5.93 3.15 1.40
N VAL A 6 -4.95 3.93 1.80
CA VAL A 6 -4.09 3.56 2.92
C VAL A 6 -4.95 3.57 4.18
N LYS A 7 -5.15 2.39 4.74
CA LYS A 7 -6.05 2.18 5.88
C LYS A 7 -5.33 2.37 7.20
N LYS A 8 -4.10 1.90 7.28
CA LYS A 8 -3.29 1.97 8.46
C LYS A 8 -1.84 2.19 8.03
N TRP A 9 -1.13 3.04 8.76
CA TRP A 9 0.24 3.34 8.43
C TRP A 9 1.03 3.67 9.71
N ASP A 10 2.12 2.94 9.92
CA ASP A 10 3.05 3.20 11.01
C ASP A 10 4.15 4.12 10.50
N TYR A 11 4.07 5.38 10.87
CA TYR A 11 4.99 6.41 10.36
C TYR A 11 6.43 6.18 10.80
N SER A 12 6.63 5.52 11.94
CA SER A 12 7.98 5.30 12.46
C SER A 12 8.63 4.06 11.87
N LYS A 13 7.84 3.05 11.52
CA LYS A 13 8.37 1.77 11.04
C LYS A 13 8.23 1.58 9.53
N GLY A 14 7.41 2.39 8.88
CA GLY A 14 7.29 2.36 7.42
C GLY A 14 6.52 1.16 6.89
N TRP A 15 5.44 0.75 7.55
CA TRP A 15 4.57 -0.30 7.02
C TRP A 15 3.13 -0.06 7.43
N GLY A 16 2.23 -0.72 6.74
CA GLY A 16 0.81 -0.61 7.02
C GLY A 16 0.00 -1.47 6.06
N PHE A 17 -1.23 -1.04 5.81
CA PHE A 17 -2.15 -1.78 4.95
C PHE A 17 -2.91 -0.84 4.03
N ILE A 18 -3.19 -1.33 2.82
CA ILE A 18 -4.08 -0.69 1.87
C ILE A 18 -5.38 -1.48 1.85
N GLU A 19 -6.50 -0.79 2.03
CA GLU A 19 -7.81 -1.38 1.78
C GLU A 19 -8.14 -1.16 0.31
N CYS A 20 -8.13 -2.27 -0.44
CA CYS A 20 -8.32 -2.24 -1.88
C CYS A 20 -9.80 -2.12 -2.22
N ASP A 21 -10.08 -1.59 -3.40
CA ASP A 21 -11.46 -1.49 -3.90
C ASP A 21 -12.10 -2.86 -4.10
N ASP A 22 -11.30 -3.94 -4.19
CA ASP A 22 -11.80 -5.31 -4.27
C ASP A 22 -12.25 -5.87 -2.92
N GLY A 23 -12.08 -5.11 -1.84
CA GLY A 23 -12.49 -5.50 -0.49
C GLY A 23 -11.41 -6.21 0.31
N TYR A 24 -10.23 -6.46 -0.27
CA TYR A 24 -9.14 -7.12 0.44
C TYR A 24 -8.12 -6.11 0.95
N ASP A 25 -7.43 -6.48 2.02
CA ASP A 25 -6.33 -5.69 2.56
C ASP A 25 -5.01 -6.20 1.97
N TYR A 26 -4.15 -5.26 1.59
CA TYR A 26 -2.82 -5.58 1.06
C TYR A 26 -1.77 -4.96 1.97
N PHE A 27 -0.78 -5.77 2.35
CA PHE A 27 0.33 -5.27 3.17
C PHE A 27 1.12 -4.23 2.37
N LEU A 28 1.47 -3.12 3.03
CA LEU A 28 2.21 -2.03 2.40
C LEU A 28 3.51 -1.82 3.17
N ASN A 29 4.64 -1.93 2.46
CA ASN A 29 5.95 -1.65 3.00
C ASN A 29 6.52 -0.45 2.26
N ILE A 30 7.17 0.46 2.99
CA ILE A 30 7.72 1.68 2.39
C ILE A 30 8.69 1.37 1.26
N SER A 31 9.37 0.23 1.30
CA SER A 31 10.31 -0.16 0.25
C SER A 31 9.62 -0.41 -1.10
N ASN A 32 8.32 -0.61 -1.10
CA ASN A 32 7.53 -0.88 -2.31
C ASN A 32 6.76 0.36 -2.79
N VAL A 33 7.01 1.49 -2.19
CA VAL A 33 6.40 2.76 -2.58
C VAL A 33 7.31 3.46 -3.58
N ARG A 34 6.74 3.98 -4.65
CA ARG A 34 7.53 4.67 -5.67
C ARG A 34 8.17 5.92 -5.09
N LYS A 35 9.33 6.26 -5.64
CA LYS A 35 10.11 7.40 -5.16
C LYS A 35 9.30 8.68 -5.22
N GLY A 36 9.35 9.46 -4.16
CA GLY A 36 8.67 10.74 -4.10
C GLY A 36 7.26 10.70 -3.56
N VAL A 37 6.70 9.51 -3.36
CA VAL A 37 5.35 9.38 -2.80
C VAL A 37 5.43 9.39 -1.28
N ARG A 38 4.65 10.26 -0.65
CA ARG A 38 4.53 10.32 0.80
C ARG A 38 3.27 9.59 1.23
N ILE A 39 3.45 8.52 1.99
CA ILE A 39 2.31 7.73 2.46
C ILE A 39 1.72 8.36 3.72
N LYS A 40 0.40 8.41 3.75
CA LYS A 40 -0.35 8.79 4.95
C LYS A 40 -1.70 8.05 4.93
N GLU A 41 -2.31 7.92 6.08
CA GLU A 41 -3.62 7.28 6.18
C GLU A 41 -4.65 8.10 5.38
N GLY A 42 -5.48 7.38 4.64
CA GLY A 42 -6.47 7.99 3.76
C GLY A 42 -6.00 8.29 2.36
N LEU A 43 -4.72 8.14 2.08
CA LEU A 43 -4.19 8.42 0.73
C LEU A 43 -4.74 7.42 -0.27
N HIS A 44 -5.22 7.93 -1.42
CA HIS A 44 -5.73 7.10 -2.51
C HIS A 44 -4.56 6.70 -3.40
N VAL A 45 -4.32 5.40 -3.53
CA VAL A 45 -3.14 4.87 -4.22
C VAL A 45 -3.53 3.84 -5.27
N LYS A 46 -2.65 3.66 -6.23
CA LYS A 46 -2.71 2.57 -7.21
C LYS A 46 -1.47 1.72 -7.05
N PHE A 47 -1.60 0.43 -7.31
CA PHE A 47 -0.51 -0.50 -7.03
C PHE A 47 -0.70 -1.82 -7.75
N ASP A 48 0.38 -2.58 -7.86
CA ASP A 48 0.36 -3.99 -8.21
C ASP A 48 0.59 -4.78 -6.93
N PHE A 49 0.47 -6.11 -7.00
CA PHE A 49 0.68 -6.90 -5.80
C PHE A 49 1.43 -8.19 -6.13
N PHE A 50 1.99 -8.79 -5.09
CA PHE A 50 2.64 -10.09 -5.16
C PHE A 50 2.35 -10.84 -3.87
N GLU A 51 2.54 -12.16 -3.89
CA GLU A 51 2.36 -12.97 -2.69
C GLU A 51 3.61 -12.88 -1.84
N GLY A 52 3.52 -12.13 -0.74
CA GLY A 52 4.60 -11.97 0.19
C GLY A 52 4.48 -12.91 1.38
N GLN A 53 5.39 -12.79 2.32
CA GLN A 53 5.38 -13.64 3.52
C GLN A 53 4.18 -13.39 4.41
N LYS A 54 3.65 -12.17 4.36
CA LYS A 54 2.50 -11.76 5.18
C LYS A 54 1.19 -11.83 4.41
N GLY A 55 1.18 -12.53 3.28
CA GLY A 55 0.04 -12.58 2.37
C GLY A 55 0.23 -11.65 1.21
N PRO A 56 -0.87 -11.22 0.56
CA PRO A 56 -0.74 -10.31 -0.59
C PRO A 56 -0.12 -8.99 -0.15
N GLU A 57 0.90 -8.57 -0.90
CA GLU A 57 1.68 -7.39 -0.57
C GLU A 57 1.71 -6.43 -1.76
N ALA A 58 1.51 -5.14 -1.50
CA ALA A 58 1.47 -4.13 -2.54
C ALA A 58 2.88 -3.78 -3.01
N GLU A 59 3.03 -3.51 -4.31
CA GLU A 59 4.27 -3.03 -4.89
C GLU A 59 3.98 -1.97 -5.94
N ASN A 60 4.99 -1.21 -6.33
CA ASN A 60 4.85 -0.11 -7.30
C ASN A 60 3.76 0.87 -6.88
N VAL A 61 3.69 1.17 -5.59
CA VAL A 61 2.63 2.00 -5.03
C VAL A 61 2.86 3.44 -5.41
N SER A 62 1.84 4.07 -5.98
CA SER A 62 1.89 5.48 -6.36
C SER A 62 0.53 6.13 -6.12
N ILE A 63 0.49 7.46 -6.23
CA ILE A 63 -0.75 8.22 -6.05
C ILE A 63 -1.62 8.06 -7.29
N VAL A 64 -2.92 7.90 -7.07
CA VAL A 64 -3.91 7.85 -8.15
C VAL A 64 -3.96 9.17 -8.92
#